data_bf4dc437acc61e429492fd6801fca755
#
_entry.id   bf4dc437acc61e429492fd6801fca755
#
_cell.length_a   1.000
_cell.length_b   1.000
_cell.length_c   1.000
_cell.angle_alpha   90.00
_cell.angle_beta   90.00
_cell.angle_gamma   90.00
#
_symmetry.space_group_name_H-M   'P 1'
#
loop_
_entity.id
_entity.type
_entity.pdbx_description
1 polymer ?
#
loop_
_entity_poly.entity_id
_entity_poly.type
_entity_poly.pdbx_seq_one_letter_code
_entity_poly.pdbx_strand_id
1 'polypeptide(L)'
;MTQYDQPAQTRRDLLQAAAAALTSAWVPASAAEPPPETRHIRIQDAPIACFAPLYVAEELLVAEGFTNVEYVKTPLGEAPTEKLASGGLDIAQDDSAALLMSLDAGAPIVVLAGTHTGCWELFAQAPIKSLLDLKGKTIAAPEKSSRQAFVAAMLASVGLNPRKDVTWINHAPAESMRLFEQGKIDALMGFVPEPQELRARNIGKVLINTLTDRPWSQYFCCLFAGNREFVRKNPVATKRALRALMKAVDLCASQPEQAGKLMAARGFAAPQSGYVLQSIKEIGYRHWREYEAEDTMRFWSLRLREVGIVKSDPKKLLARGTDWRFIEQIKRELKT
;
A
#
# COMPACT_ATOMS: atom_id res chain seq x y z
N MET A 1 -69.74 -29.16 -40.01
CA MET A 1 -69.28 -27.86 -40.46
C MET A 1 -69.59 -26.83 -39.38
N THR A 2 -68.64 -26.53 -38.55
CA THR A 2 -68.78 -25.51 -37.48
C THR A 2 -67.64 -24.51 -37.73
N GLN A 3 -68.05 -23.33 -38.20
CA GLN A 3 -67.16 -22.19 -38.38
C GLN A 3 -66.87 -21.57 -37.02
N TYR A 4 -65.59 -21.45 -36.67
CA TYR A 4 -65.11 -20.68 -35.51
C TYR A 4 -64.93 -19.21 -35.93
N ASP A 5 -65.81 -18.34 -35.41
CA ASP A 5 -65.66 -16.90 -35.50
C ASP A 5 -64.55 -16.45 -34.57
N GLN A 6 -63.49 -15.86 -35.09
CA GLN A 6 -62.50 -15.11 -34.30
C GLN A 6 -63.00 -13.69 -34.12
N PRO A 7 -62.97 -13.17 -32.88
CA PRO A 7 -63.34 -11.78 -32.66
C PRO A 7 -62.30 -10.83 -33.28
N ALA A 8 -62.75 -9.87 -34.04
CA ALA A 8 -61.94 -8.82 -34.61
C ALA A 8 -61.30 -7.97 -33.52
N GLN A 9 -59.97 -7.95 -33.51
CA GLN A 9 -59.22 -7.05 -32.60
C GLN A 9 -59.55 -5.60 -32.95
N THR A 10 -60.04 -4.87 -31.94
CA THR A 10 -60.43 -3.48 -32.15
C THR A 10 -59.19 -2.56 -32.15
N ARG A 11 -59.30 -1.46 -32.91
CA ARG A 11 -58.26 -0.42 -32.99
C ARG A 11 -57.81 0.07 -31.58
N ARG A 12 -58.65 -0.11 -30.57
CA ARG A 12 -58.41 0.22 -29.20
C ARG A 12 -57.40 -0.74 -28.50
N ASP A 13 -57.47 -2.04 -28.84
CA ASP A 13 -56.57 -3.07 -28.32
C ASP A 13 -55.15 -2.94 -28.87
N LEU A 14 -55.04 -2.54 -30.15
CA LEU A 14 -53.75 -2.23 -30.80
C LEU A 14 -53.09 -0.96 -30.20
N LEU A 15 -53.90 0.06 -29.83
CA LEU A 15 -53.38 1.28 -29.17
C LEU A 15 -52.98 1.04 -27.73
N GLN A 16 -53.68 0.14 -27.02
CA GLN A 16 -53.30 -0.24 -25.64
C GLN A 16 -52.03 -1.12 -25.65
N ALA A 17 -51.84 -2.01 -26.59
CA ALA A 17 -50.59 -2.79 -26.72
C ALA A 17 -49.40 -1.91 -27.11
N ALA A 18 -49.57 -0.86 -27.94
CA ALA A 18 -48.54 0.11 -28.29
C ALA A 18 -48.16 1.02 -27.10
N ALA A 19 -49.13 1.40 -26.26
CA ALA A 19 -48.84 2.19 -25.04
C ALA A 19 -48.10 1.39 -23.96
N ALA A 20 -48.37 0.08 -23.83
CA ALA A 20 -47.65 -0.82 -22.91
C ALA A 20 -46.21 -1.12 -23.35
N ALA A 21 -45.94 -1.07 -24.65
CA ALA A 21 -44.58 -1.30 -25.19
C ALA A 21 -43.65 -0.10 -25.03
N LEU A 22 -44.16 1.10 -24.75
CA LEU A 22 -43.34 2.33 -24.56
C LEU A 22 -42.95 2.59 -23.11
N THR A 23 -43.40 1.79 -22.15
CA THR A 23 -43.06 1.91 -20.73
C THR A 23 -41.94 0.94 -20.31
N SER A 24 -41.46 0.08 -21.20
CA SER A 24 -40.37 -0.84 -20.92
C SER A 24 -39.03 -0.24 -21.34
N ALA A 25 -38.14 -0.08 -20.35
CA ALA A 25 -36.73 0.16 -20.45
C ALA A 25 -36.26 1.62 -20.54
N TRP A 26 -36.66 2.47 -19.60
CA TRP A 26 -35.70 3.39 -19.04
C TRP A 26 -34.85 2.63 -18.03
N VAL A 27 -33.95 1.77 -18.48
CA VAL A 27 -32.76 1.45 -17.71
C VAL A 27 -31.97 2.75 -17.68
N PRO A 28 -31.73 3.38 -16.51
CA PRO A 28 -30.86 4.53 -16.46
C PRO A 28 -29.52 4.04 -17.03
N ALA A 29 -29.13 4.54 -18.20
CA ALA A 29 -27.77 4.35 -18.66
C ALA A 29 -26.89 4.80 -17.50
N SER A 30 -26.11 3.88 -16.93
CA SER A 30 -25.12 4.24 -15.89
C SER A 30 -24.34 5.41 -16.48
N ALA A 31 -24.56 6.60 -15.93
CA ALA A 31 -23.89 7.79 -16.43
C ALA A 31 -22.40 7.50 -16.45
N ALA A 32 -21.80 7.58 -17.62
CA ALA A 32 -20.37 7.33 -17.76
C ALA A 32 -19.62 8.21 -16.75
N GLU A 33 -18.68 7.62 -16.03
CA GLU A 33 -17.89 8.37 -15.05
C GLU A 33 -17.26 9.60 -15.72
N PRO A 34 -17.39 10.80 -15.14
CA PRO A 34 -16.86 12.02 -15.75
C PRO A 34 -15.35 11.93 -15.97
N PRO A 35 -14.79 12.68 -16.94
CA PRO A 35 -13.33 12.75 -17.10
C PRO A 35 -12.67 13.29 -15.82
N PRO A 36 -11.39 12.98 -15.58
CA PRO A 36 -10.68 13.50 -14.44
C PRO A 36 -10.56 15.03 -14.52
N GLU A 37 -10.63 15.73 -13.39
CA GLU A 37 -10.53 17.19 -13.28
C GLU A 37 -9.17 17.70 -13.76
N THR A 38 -8.14 16.86 -13.70
CA THR A 38 -6.81 17.09 -14.22
C THR A 38 -6.31 15.89 -15.00
N ARG A 39 -5.56 16.15 -16.07
CA ARG A 39 -4.88 15.11 -16.87
C ARG A 39 -3.41 14.95 -16.51
N HIS A 40 -2.90 15.77 -15.59
CA HIS A 40 -1.57 15.69 -15.03
C HIS A 40 -1.63 15.07 -13.65
N ILE A 41 -0.75 14.10 -13.40
CA ILE A 41 -0.58 13.47 -12.10
C ILE A 41 0.91 13.27 -11.80
N ARG A 42 1.33 13.62 -10.59
CA ARG A 42 2.68 13.44 -10.07
C ARG A 42 2.70 12.26 -9.11
N ILE A 43 3.42 11.22 -9.48
CA ILE A 43 3.57 10.03 -8.66
C ILE A 43 5.03 9.81 -8.29
N GLN A 44 5.23 9.08 -7.21
CA GLN A 44 6.55 8.81 -6.67
C GLN A 44 7.40 7.93 -7.59
N ASP A 45 8.67 8.31 -7.75
CA ASP A 45 9.73 7.49 -8.36
C ASP A 45 10.77 7.14 -7.28
N ALA A 46 10.74 5.92 -6.77
CA ALA A 46 11.65 5.45 -5.74
C ALA A 46 12.11 4.01 -6.03
N PRO A 47 13.40 3.69 -5.88
CA PRO A 47 13.98 2.38 -6.22
C PRO A 47 13.70 1.34 -5.12
N ILE A 48 12.42 1.04 -4.88
CA ILE A 48 11.95 0.13 -3.83
C ILE A 48 11.14 -0.99 -4.48
N ALA A 49 11.48 -2.25 -4.20
CA ALA A 49 10.88 -3.43 -4.83
C ALA A 49 9.35 -3.50 -4.65
N CYS A 50 8.85 -3.17 -3.47
CA CYS A 50 7.42 -3.21 -3.17
C CYS A 50 6.61 -2.05 -3.79
N PHE A 51 7.27 -1.09 -4.44
CA PHE A 51 6.62 0.01 -5.16
C PHE A 51 6.39 -0.31 -6.65
N ALA A 52 6.61 -1.56 -7.06
CA ALA A 52 6.34 -2.02 -8.43
C ALA A 52 4.97 -1.57 -8.98
N PRO A 53 3.86 -1.53 -8.20
CA PRO A 53 2.58 -1.05 -8.71
C PRO A 53 2.61 0.37 -9.28
N LEU A 54 3.43 1.27 -8.75
CA LEU A 54 3.56 2.64 -9.26
C LEU A 54 4.06 2.67 -10.71
N TYR A 55 4.97 1.76 -11.08
CA TYR A 55 5.55 1.67 -12.42
C TYR A 55 4.68 0.88 -13.39
N VAL A 56 4.05 -0.18 -12.89
CA VAL A 56 3.09 -1.00 -13.67
C VAL A 56 1.84 -0.18 -14.02
N ALA A 57 1.50 0.84 -13.22
CA ALA A 57 0.32 1.66 -13.41
C ALA A 57 0.40 2.65 -14.58
N GLU A 58 1.54 2.88 -15.22
CA GLU A 58 1.71 3.97 -16.20
C GLU A 58 0.69 3.91 -17.34
N GLU A 59 0.60 2.77 -18.03
CA GLU A 59 -0.37 2.59 -19.12
C GLU A 59 -1.82 2.59 -18.63
N LEU A 60 -2.05 2.09 -17.41
CA LEU A 60 -3.37 2.10 -16.77
C LEU A 60 -3.80 3.52 -16.41
N LEU A 61 -2.89 4.38 -15.97
CA LEU A 61 -3.16 5.80 -15.73
C LEU A 61 -3.53 6.53 -17.02
N VAL A 62 -2.83 6.23 -18.11
CA VAL A 62 -3.17 6.78 -19.43
C VAL A 62 -4.59 6.34 -19.85
N ALA A 63 -4.94 5.07 -19.65
CA ALA A 63 -6.29 4.55 -19.93
C ALA A 63 -7.38 5.20 -19.05
N GLU A 64 -7.03 5.66 -17.84
CA GLU A 64 -7.94 6.37 -16.94
C GLU A 64 -8.02 7.89 -17.26
N GLY A 65 -7.32 8.37 -18.29
CA GLY A 65 -7.42 9.74 -18.82
C GLY A 65 -6.28 10.69 -18.43
N PHE A 66 -5.20 10.19 -17.82
CA PHE A 66 -4.03 11.00 -17.53
C PHE A 66 -3.09 11.03 -18.74
N THR A 67 -2.93 12.18 -19.38
CA THR A 67 -2.04 12.37 -20.54
C THR A 67 -0.64 12.79 -20.14
N ASN A 68 -0.43 13.20 -18.90
CA ASN A 68 0.85 13.59 -18.34
C ASN A 68 1.04 12.90 -16.99
N VAL A 69 1.76 11.77 -16.99
CA VAL A 69 2.15 11.04 -15.77
C VAL A 69 3.60 11.39 -15.45
N GLU A 70 3.80 12.23 -14.44
CA GLU A 70 5.12 12.69 -14.02
C GLU A 70 5.64 11.82 -12.87
N TYR A 71 6.80 11.19 -13.07
CA TYR A 71 7.51 10.44 -12.04
C TYR A 71 8.51 11.35 -11.31
N VAL A 72 8.18 11.69 -10.06
CA VAL A 72 9.01 12.58 -9.24
C VAL A 72 9.96 11.77 -8.38
N LYS A 73 11.26 11.93 -8.61
CA LYS A 73 12.30 11.21 -7.87
C LYS A 73 12.19 11.45 -6.36
N THR A 74 12.20 10.34 -5.64
CA THR A 74 12.22 10.31 -4.17
C THR A 74 13.37 9.37 -3.78
N PRO A 75 14.58 9.92 -3.58
CA PRO A 75 15.75 9.13 -3.21
C PRO A 75 15.54 8.30 -1.94
N LEU A 76 16.26 7.18 -1.83
CA LEU A 76 16.27 6.39 -0.60
C LEU A 76 16.73 7.25 0.58
N GLY A 77 15.93 7.25 1.65
CA GLY A 77 16.19 8.07 2.85
C GLY A 77 15.43 9.40 2.89
N GLU A 78 14.84 9.84 1.77
CA GLU A 78 13.85 10.93 1.78
C GLU A 78 12.45 10.35 2.05
N ALA A 79 11.70 11.02 2.92
CA ALA A 79 10.33 10.63 3.19
C ALA A 79 9.40 11.10 2.05
N PRO A 80 8.76 10.19 1.30
CA PRO A 80 7.81 10.57 0.25
C PRO A 80 6.64 11.40 0.81
N THR A 81 6.31 11.22 2.09
CA THR A 81 5.28 11.96 2.80
C THR A 81 5.57 13.46 2.90
N GLU A 82 6.82 13.91 2.92
CA GLU A 82 7.18 15.33 2.91
C GLU A 82 6.88 15.96 1.55
N LYS A 83 7.26 15.29 0.45
CA LYS A 83 6.93 15.75 -0.92
C LYS A 83 5.41 15.71 -1.17
N LEU A 84 4.73 14.69 -0.64
CA LEU A 84 3.29 14.60 -0.71
C LEU A 84 2.63 15.75 0.06
N ALA A 85 3.10 16.05 1.27
CA ALA A 85 2.58 17.14 2.10
C ALA A 85 2.79 18.51 1.49
N SER A 86 3.94 18.76 0.86
CA SER A 86 4.25 20.03 0.18
C SER A 86 3.56 20.20 -1.17
N GLY A 87 2.87 19.17 -1.69
CA GLY A 87 2.26 19.17 -3.01
C GLY A 87 3.25 18.95 -4.15
N GLY A 88 4.44 18.45 -3.87
CA GLY A 88 5.40 17.95 -4.86
C GLY A 88 5.01 16.61 -5.48
N LEU A 89 4.14 15.85 -4.80
CA LEU A 89 3.49 14.63 -5.26
C LEU A 89 1.98 14.74 -5.09
N ASP A 90 1.22 14.08 -5.95
CA ASP A 90 -0.22 13.98 -5.83
C ASP A 90 -0.64 12.66 -5.14
N ILE A 91 0.03 11.55 -5.51
CA ILE A 91 -0.13 10.24 -4.87
C ILE A 91 1.25 9.61 -4.65
N ALA A 92 1.42 8.99 -3.50
CA ALA A 92 2.60 8.22 -3.13
C ALA A 92 2.21 6.91 -2.43
N GLN A 93 3.16 5.98 -2.35
CA GLN A 93 3.07 4.79 -1.52
C GLN A 93 4.09 4.89 -0.39
N ASP A 94 3.68 4.55 0.84
CA ASP A 94 4.59 4.46 1.96
C ASP A 94 4.11 3.42 2.97
N ASP A 95 4.95 3.07 3.94
CA ASP A 95 4.58 2.13 4.98
C ASP A 95 3.66 2.75 6.03
N SER A 96 2.93 1.89 6.73
CA SER A 96 1.91 2.31 7.71
C SER A 96 2.48 3.16 8.86
N ALA A 97 3.72 2.91 9.30
CA ALA A 97 4.34 3.66 10.38
C ALA A 97 4.75 5.07 9.92
N ALA A 98 5.37 5.19 8.73
CA ALA A 98 5.73 6.48 8.13
C ALA A 98 4.51 7.37 7.93
N LEU A 99 3.42 6.80 7.37
CA LEU A 99 2.15 7.52 7.18
C LEU A 99 1.56 8.00 8.50
N LEU A 100 1.55 7.13 9.54
CA LEU A 100 1.03 7.51 10.86
C LEU A 100 1.87 8.57 11.55
N MET A 101 3.20 8.48 11.49
CA MET A 101 4.09 9.50 12.04
C MET A 101 3.89 10.85 11.35
N SER A 102 3.74 10.86 10.03
CA SER A 102 3.48 12.08 9.25
C SER A 102 2.12 12.69 9.58
N LEU A 103 1.07 11.86 9.70
CA LEU A 103 -0.26 12.31 10.13
C LEU A 103 -0.25 12.86 11.55
N ASP A 104 0.51 12.23 12.47
CA ASP A 104 0.65 12.70 13.85
C ASP A 104 1.37 14.05 13.92
N ALA A 105 2.34 14.28 13.05
CA ALA A 105 3.00 15.57 12.86
C ALA A 105 2.12 16.64 12.18
N GLY A 106 0.91 16.27 11.73
CA GLY A 106 -0.03 17.21 11.11
C GLY A 106 0.14 17.38 9.60
N ALA A 107 0.88 16.51 8.92
CA ALA A 107 1.06 16.58 7.48
C ALA A 107 -0.30 16.57 6.73
N PRO A 108 -0.48 17.43 5.70
CA PRO A 108 -1.71 17.52 4.92
C PRO A 108 -1.81 16.40 3.87
N ILE A 109 -1.77 15.15 4.33
CA ILE A 109 -1.91 13.94 3.53
C ILE A 109 -3.17 13.19 3.90
N VAL A 110 -3.62 12.27 3.02
CA VAL A 110 -4.78 11.41 3.22
C VAL A 110 -4.44 10.00 2.75
N VAL A 111 -4.60 9.01 3.62
CA VAL A 111 -4.44 7.59 3.26
C VAL A 111 -5.69 7.10 2.53
N LEU A 112 -5.52 6.42 1.40
CA LEU A 112 -6.59 6.10 0.45
C LEU A 112 -6.87 4.61 0.31
N ALA A 113 -5.83 3.76 0.35
CA ALA A 113 -5.97 2.31 0.17
C ALA A 113 -4.76 1.54 0.70
N GLY A 114 -4.97 0.31 1.16
CA GLY A 114 -3.91 -0.65 1.40
C GLY A 114 -3.42 -1.28 0.10
N THR A 115 -2.12 -1.56 -0.01
CA THR A 115 -1.52 -2.14 -1.22
C THR A 115 -1.12 -3.59 -1.05
N HIS A 116 -0.33 -3.90 -0.03
CA HIS A 116 0.18 -5.24 0.21
C HIS A 116 0.56 -5.47 1.67
N THR A 117 0.66 -6.72 2.07
CA THR A 117 1.22 -7.17 3.34
C THR A 117 2.67 -7.64 3.15
N GLY A 118 3.42 -7.71 4.24
CA GLY A 118 4.81 -8.19 4.24
C GLY A 118 5.76 -7.25 3.49
N CYS A 119 6.89 -7.05 3.89
CA CYS A 119 8.10 -6.51 3.30
C CYS A 119 9.18 -6.28 4.37
N TRP A 120 8.84 -6.56 5.61
CA TRP A 120 9.77 -6.42 6.72
C TRP A 120 10.07 -7.78 7.32
N GLU A 121 11.34 -8.05 7.55
CA GLU A 121 11.78 -9.21 8.33
C GLU A 121 12.80 -8.76 9.38
N LEU A 122 12.57 -9.15 10.63
CA LEU A 122 13.52 -8.95 11.71
C LEU A 122 14.48 -10.13 11.73
N PHE A 123 15.75 -9.85 11.46
CA PHE A 123 16.83 -10.83 11.56
C PHE A 123 17.55 -10.71 12.89
N ALA A 124 18.06 -11.83 13.38
CA ALA A 124 18.90 -11.86 14.57
C ALA A 124 20.08 -12.82 14.41
N GLN A 125 21.16 -12.54 15.17
CA GLN A 125 22.32 -13.42 15.30
C GLN A 125 22.00 -14.60 16.21
N ALA A 126 22.67 -15.73 16.02
CA ALA A 126 22.66 -16.79 17.01
C ALA A 126 23.32 -16.31 18.32
N PRO A 127 22.81 -16.62 19.51
CA PRO A 127 21.79 -17.63 19.83
C PRO A 127 20.36 -17.07 19.99
N ILE A 128 20.03 -15.88 19.52
CA ILE A 128 18.71 -15.24 19.67
C ILE A 128 17.65 -16.04 18.92
N LYS A 129 16.58 -16.44 19.63
CA LYS A 129 15.50 -17.29 19.08
C LYS A 129 14.09 -16.68 19.25
N SER A 130 13.95 -15.64 20.08
CA SER A 130 12.69 -14.97 20.37
C SER A 130 12.88 -13.47 20.56
N LEU A 131 11.79 -12.70 20.49
CA LEU A 131 11.82 -11.26 20.79
C LEU A 131 12.30 -10.99 22.22
N LEU A 132 12.03 -11.88 23.19
CA LEU A 132 12.48 -11.72 24.57
C LEU A 132 14.01 -11.81 24.70
N ASP A 133 14.68 -12.58 23.85
CA ASP A 133 16.15 -12.70 23.85
C ASP A 133 16.85 -11.43 23.36
N LEU A 134 16.08 -10.46 22.81
CA LEU A 134 16.61 -9.15 22.43
C LEU A 134 16.88 -8.23 23.61
N LYS A 135 16.49 -8.61 24.84
CA LYS A 135 16.81 -7.82 26.04
C LYS A 135 18.32 -7.68 26.21
N GLY A 136 18.79 -6.43 26.33
CA GLY A 136 20.21 -6.09 26.45
C GLY A 136 20.98 -6.14 25.13
N LYS A 137 20.31 -6.35 23.99
CA LYS A 137 20.93 -6.51 22.67
C LYS A 137 20.97 -5.21 21.87
N THR A 138 21.86 -5.20 20.87
CA THR A 138 21.97 -4.12 19.90
C THR A 138 21.08 -4.37 18.68
N ILE A 139 20.28 -3.36 18.33
CA ILE A 139 19.35 -3.45 17.17
C ILE A 139 19.61 -2.29 16.22
N ALA A 140 19.87 -2.60 14.96
CA ALA A 140 20.06 -1.58 13.94
C ALA A 140 18.72 -1.04 13.44
N ALA A 141 18.47 0.24 13.70
CA ALA A 141 17.42 1.02 13.10
C ALA A 141 17.74 2.52 13.21
N PRO A 142 17.66 3.29 12.13
CA PRO A 142 17.76 4.74 12.20
C PRO A 142 16.69 5.33 13.12
N GLU A 143 17.05 6.35 13.89
CA GLU A 143 16.10 7.05 14.75
C GLU A 143 14.94 7.64 13.95
N LYS A 144 13.75 7.59 14.53
CA LYS A 144 12.50 8.10 13.94
C LYS A 144 12.14 7.46 12.58
N SER A 145 12.74 6.32 12.26
CA SER A 145 12.41 5.56 11.05
C SER A 145 11.30 4.54 11.32
N SER A 146 10.67 4.07 10.24
CA SER A 146 9.73 2.95 10.29
C SER A 146 10.37 1.67 10.83
N ARG A 147 11.66 1.43 10.54
CA ARG A 147 12.41 0.28 11.09
C ARG A 147 12.37 0.29 12.62
N GLN A 148 12.70 1.43 13.22
CA GLN A 148 12.65 1.59 14.67
C GLN A 148 11.22 1.47 15.20
N ALA A 149 10.25 2.07 14.51
CA ALA A 149 8.85 2.07 14.92
C ALA A 149 8.26 0.66 14.97
N PHE A 150 8.48 -0.15 13.93
CA PHE A 150 7.99 -1.53 13.88
C PHE A 150 8.65 -2.41 14.94
N VAL A 151 9.97 -2.35 15.07
CA VAL A 151 10.68 -3.15 16.08
C VAL A 151 10.29 -2.73 17.49
N ALA A 152 10.14 -1.42 17.75
CA ALA A 152 9.68 -0.94 19.06
C ALA A 152 8.29 -1.50 19.43
N ALA A 153 7.37 -1.53 18.48
CA ALA A 153 6.04 -2.12 18.69
C ALA A 153 6.12 -3.64 18.92
N MET A 154 7.00 -4.35 18.19
CA MET A 154 7.23 -5.79 18.37
C MET A 154 7.81 -6.10 19.76
N LEU A 155 8.79 -5.33 20.22
CA LEU A 155 9.37 -5.47 21.55
C LEU A 155 8.32 -5.23 22.65
N ALA A 156 7.53 -4.18 22.51
CA ALA A 156 6.47 -3.87 23.47
C ALA A 156 5.40 -4.98 23.55
N SER A 157 5.11 -5.66 22.43
CA SER A 157 4.12 -6.75 22.41
C SER A 157 4.50 -7.95 23.27
N VAL A 158 5.79 -8.11 23.61
CA VAL A 158 6.29 -9.15 24.50
C VAL A 158 6.72 -8.58 25.88
N GLY A 159 6.37 -7.34 26.18
CA GLY A 159 6.63 -6.71 27.48
C GLY A 159 8.03 -6.08 27.62
N LEU A 160 8.82 -6.00 26.55
CA LEU A 160 10.10 -5.29 26.57
C LEU A 160 9.88 -3.79 26.37
N ASN A 161 10.64 -2.97 27.10
CA ASN A 161 10.64 -1.53 26.92
C ASN A 161 11.66 -1.13 25.84
N PRO A 162 11.22 -0.67 24.66
CA PRO A 162 12.14 -0.37 23.55
C PRO A 162 13.12 0.78 23.82
N ARG A 163 12.92 1.55 24.90
CA ARG A 163 13.81 2.66 25.30
C ARG A 163 14.84 2.27 26.33
N LYS A 164 14.65 1.13 27.02
CA LYS A 164 15.50 0.72 28.17
C LYS A 164 16.12 -0.64 27.99
N ASP A 165 15.39 -1.56 27.31
CA ASP A 165 15.78 -2.97 27.27
C ASP A 165 16.63 -3.32 26.06
N VAL A 166 16.83 -2.40 25.10
CA VAL A 166 17.68 -2.60 23.92
C VAL A 166 18.56 -1.37 23.65
N THR A 167 19.63 -1.57 22.90
CA THR A 167 20.49 -0.50 22.42
C THR A 167 20.26 -0.28 20.93
N TRP A 168 19.81 0.90 20.54
CA TRP A 168 19.60 1.25 19.15
C TRP A 168 20.90 1.68 18.47
N ILE A 169 21.18 1.12 17.31
CA ILE A 169 22.31 1.49 16.47
C ILE A 169 21.80 2.29 15.27
N ASN A 170 22.23 3.56 15.20
CA ASN A 170 21.76 4.53 14.21
C ASN A 170 22.74 4.64 13.05
N HIS A 171 22.64 3.73 12.10
CA HIS A 171 23.41 3.74 10.84
C HIS A 171 22.48 3.68 9.63
N ALA A 172 22.99 4.12 8.47
CA ALA A 172 22.31 3.93 7.19
C ALA A 172 22.11 2.41 6.91
N PRO A 173 21.07 2.01 6.15
CA PRO A 173 20.74 0.61 5.92
C PRO A 173 21.92 -0.25 5.42
N ALA A 174 22.69 0.23 4.45
CA ALA A 174 23.84 -0.51 3.91
C ALA A 174 24.93 -0.76 4.98
N GLU A 175 25.23 0.22 5.81
CA GLU A 175 26.19 0.07 6.90
C GLU A 175 25.63 -0.85 8.00
N SER A 176 24.35 -0.74 8.32
CA SER A 176 23.68 -1.65 9.25
C SER A 176 23.78 -3.12 8.80
N MET A 177 23.53 -3.38 7.52
CA MET A 177 23.68 -4.73 6.94
C MET A 177 25.13 -5.24 7.05
N ARG A 178 26.10 -4.41 6.72
CA ARG A 178 27.53 -4.76 6.81
C ARG A 178 27.95 -5.10 8.25
N LEU A 179 27.53 -4.31 9.22
CA LEU A 179 27.81 -4.53 10.64
C LEU A 179 27.10 -5.78 11.19
N PHE A 180 25.88 -6.02 10.74
CA PHE A 180 25.13 -7.23 11.08
C PHE A 180 25.80 -8.48 10.51
N GLU A 181 26.25 -8.46 9.27
CA GLU A 181 27.03 -9.55 8.64
C GLU A 181 28.31 -9.85 9.42
N GLN A 182 28.98 -8.83 9.97
CA GLN A 182 30.18 -8.98 10.78
C GLN A 182 29.91 -9.41 12.24
N GLY A 183 28.64 -9.65 12.61
CA GLY A 183 28.24 -10.00 13.98
C GLY A 183 28.43 -8.86 15.00
N LYS A 184 28.57 -7.62 14.55
CA LYS A 184 28.72 -6.43 15.42
C LYS A 184 27.41 -5.85 15.90
N ILE A 185 26.30 -6.30 15.33
CA ILE A 185 24.92 -5.95 15.66
C ILE A 185 24.15 -7.23 15.87
N ASP A 186 23.36 -7.33 16.94
CA ASP A 186 22.63 -8.53 17.32
C ASP A 186 21.36 -8.75 16.49
N ALA A 187 20.68 -7.67 16.08
CA ALA A 187 19.46 -7.76 15.26
C ALA A 187 19.34 -6.61 14.25
N LEU A 188 18.65 -6.89 13.15
CA LEU A 188 18.45 -5.97 12.03
C LEU A 188 17.03 -6.13 11.48
N MET A 189 16.28 -5.04 11.35
CA MET A 189 15.02 -5.02 10.58
C MET A 189 15.35 -4.78 9.11
N GLY A 190 15.26 -5.82 8.30
CA GLY A 190 15.44 -5.76 6.86
C GLY A 190 14.15 -5.32 6.15
N PHE A 191 14.29 -4.50 5.12
CA PHE A 191 13.25 -4.09 4.19
C PHE A 191 13.58 -4.57 2.78
N VAL A 192 12.58 -5.02 2.03
CA VAL A 192 12.81 -5.59 0.68
C VAL A 192 13.67 -4.68 -0.20
N PRO A 193 14.71 -5.19 -0.89
CA PRO A 193 15.07 -6.60 -1.07
C PRO A 193 16.12 -7.15 -0.08
N GLU A 194 16.45 -6.44 1.00
CA GLU A 194 17.48 -6.87 1.99
C GLU A 194 17.17 -8.24 2.61
N PRO A 195 15.91 -8.58 3.00
CA PRO A 195 15.60 -9.90 3.53
C PRO A 195 15.93 -11.04 2.57
N GLN A 196 15.64 -10.87 1.28
CA GLN A 196 15.94 -11.87 0.25
C GLN A 196 17.46 -12.10 0.12
N GLU A 197 18.24 -11.02 0.18
CA GLU A 197 19.71 -11.10 0.17
C GLU A 197 20.23 -11.80 1.42
N LEU A 198 19.81 -11.40 2.61
CA LEU A 198 20.24 -11.99 3.89
C LEU A 198 19.95 -13.49 3.95
N ARG A 199 18.75 -13.91 3.53
CA ARG A 199 18.38 -15.33 3.47
C ARG A 199 19.22 -16.10 2.46
N ALA A 200 19.42 -15.57 1.26
CA ALA A 200 20.22 -16.21 0.21
C ALA A 200 21.68 -16.41 0.62
N ARG A 201 22.22 -15.47 1.40
CA ARG A 201 23.60 -15.51 1.90
C ARG A 201 23.73 -16.18 3.26
N ASN A 202 22.63 -16.68 3.85
CA ASN A 202 22.59 -17.30 5.18
C ASN A 202 23.16 -16.39 6.30
N ILE A 203 22.87 -15.07 6.22
CA ILE A 203 23.31 -14.07 7.20
C ILE A 203 22.21 -13.90 8.25
N GLY A 204 22.49 -14.26 9.50
CA GLY A 204 21.51 -14.25 10.58
C GLY A 204 20.38 -15.27 10.39
N LYS A 205 19.34 -15.14 11.19
CA LYS A 205 18.10 -15.92 11.09
C LYS A 205 16.90 -15.01 11.19
N VAL A 206 15.85 -15.31 10.44
CA VAL A 206 14.56 -14.60 10.55
C VAL A 206 13.95 -14.90 11.90
N LEU A 207 13.72 -13.86 12.68
CA LEU A 207 13.07 -13.91 13.98
C LEU A 207 11.58 -13.59 13.85
N ILE A 208 11.24 -12.60 13.01
CA ILE A 208 9.86 -12.23 12.64
C ILE A 208 9.81 -11.97 11.15
N ASN A 209 8.81 -12.53 10.49
CA ASN A 209 8.44 -12.22 9.12
C ASN A 209 7.03 -11.60 9.08
N THR A 210 6.92 -10.34 8.68
CA THR A 210 5.64 -9.63 8.68
C THR A 210 4.67 -10.13 7.60
N LEU A 211 5.09 -11.02 6.71
CA LEU A 211 4.20 -11.67 5.75
C LEU A 211 3.48 -12.89 6.35
N THR A 212 4.13 -13.61 7.26
CA THR A 212 3.66 -14.91 7.77
C THR A 212 3.28 -14.90 9.23
N ASP A 213 3.93 -14.06 10.04
CA ASP A 213 3.83 -14.15 11.49
C ASP A 213 2.73 -13.23 12.03
N ARG A 214 1.80 -13.82 12.77
CA ARG A 214 0.74 -13.07 13.46
C ARG A 214 1.28 -12.33 14.68
N PRO A 215 0.70 -11.15 14.99
CA PRO A 215 -0.41 -10.49 14.30
C PRO A 215 0.01 -9.70 13.06
N TRP A 216 1.31 -9.53 12.81
CA TRP A 216 1.89 -8.61 11.82
C TRP A 216 1.43 -8.87 10.39
N SER A 217 1.25 -10.16 10.03
CA SER A 217 0.82 -10.59 8.69
C SER A 217 -0.64 -10.25 8.34
N GLN A 218 -1.42 -9.80 9.31
CA GLN A 218 -2.84 -9.48 9.13
C GLN A 218 -3.07 -8.01 8.73
N TYR A 219 -1.99 -7.23 8.60
CA TYR A 219 -2.06 -5.80 8.33
C TYR A 219 -1.21 -5.42 7.12
N PHE A 220 -1.66 -4.40 6.40
CA PHE A 220 -0.88 -3.87 5.29
C PHE A 220 0.46 -3.33 5.77
N CYS A 221 1.52 -3.66 5.03
CA CYS A 221 2.79 -3.01 5.16
C CYS A 221 2.69 -1.59 4.59
N CYS A 222 2.34 -1.50 3.29
CA CYS A 222 2.29 -0.25 2.58
C CYS A 222 0.87 0.12 2.16
N LEU A 223 0.63 1.44 2.05
CA LEU A 223 -0.64 2.02 1.63
C LEU A 223 -0.40 3.17 0.65
N PHE A 224 -1.35 3.42 -0.22
CA PHE A 224 -1.40 4.64 -1.02
C PHE A 224 -1.94 5.80 -0.21
N ALA A 225 -1.27 6.95 -0.33
CA ALA A 225 -1.72 8.20 0.24
C ALA A 225 -1.71 9.30 -0.82
N GLY A 226 -2.59 10.28 -0.69
CA GLY A 226 -2.69 11.45 -1.57
C GLY A 226 -2.37 12.75 -0.84
N ASN A 227 -1.91 13.76 -1.57
CA ASN A 227 -1.91 15.12 -1.09
C ASN A 227 -3.36 15.56 -0.80
N ARG A 228 -3.63 16.07 0.40
CA ARG A 228 -5.01 16.39 0.83
C ARG A 228 -5.71 17.40 -0.08
N GLU A 229 -4.99 18.39 -0.54
CA GLU A 229 -5.53 19.43 -1.42
C GLU A 229 -5.85 18.87 -2.80
N PHE A 230 -4.97 18.01 -3.35
CA PHE A 230 -5.23 17.32 -4.61
C PHE A 230 -6.48 16.45 -4.51
N VAL A 231 -6.57 15.60 -3.48
CA VAL A 231 -7.72 14.70 -3.25
C VAL A 231 -9.03 15.49 -3.11
N ARG A 232 -8.99 16.60 -2.38
CA ARG A 232 -10.15 17.47 -2.19
C ARG A 232 -10.63 18.14 -3.46
N LYS A 233 -9.70 18.65 -4.28
CA LYS A 233 -10.00 19.38 -5.51
C LYS A 233 -10.30 18.49 -6.70
N ASN A 234 -9.74 17.28 -6.72
CA ASN A 234 -9.78 16.38 -7.86
C ASN A 234 -10.29 14.98 -7.47
N PRO A 235 -11.53 14.85 -6.96
CA PRO A 235 -12.05 13.57 -6.48
C PRO A 235 -12.20 12.51 -7.59
N VAL A 236 -12.57 12.90 -8.83
CA VAL A 236 -12.67 11.96 -9.95
C VAL A 236 -11.27 11.51 -10.38
N ALA A 237 -10.31 12.44 -10.51
CA ALA A 237 -8.92 12.12 -10.82
C ALA A 237 -8.32 11.21 -9.74
N THR A 238 -8.58 11.49 -8.46
CA THR A 238 -8.13 10.64 -7.34
C THR A 238 -8.65 9.22 -7.46
N LYS A 239 -9.97 9.05 -7.69
CA LYS A 239 -10.57 7.71 -7.86
C LYS A 239 -10.00 6.98 -9.06
N ARG A 240 -9.88 7.65 -10.21
CA ARG A 240 -9.35 7.05 -11.43
C ARG A 240 -7.89 6.64 -11.28
N ALA A 241 -7.05 7.51 -10.70
CA ALA A 241 -5.66 7.19 -10.40
C ALA A 241 -5.55 6.00 -9.44
N LEU A 242 -6.34 6.00 -8.36
CA LEU A 242 -6.33 4.90 -7.41
C LEU A 242 -6.81 3.59 -8.06
N ARG A 243 -7.81 3.62 -8.96
CA ARG A 243 -8.25 2.45 -9.71
C ARG A 243 -7.16 1.89 -10.62
N ALA A 244 -6.41 2.73 -11.32
CA ALA A 244 -5.24 2.32 -12.09
C ALA A 244 -4.19 1.65 -11.21
N LEU A 245 -3.86 2.28 -10.07
CA LEU A 245 -2.90 1.75 -9.10
C LEU A 245 -3.34 0.41 -8.50
N MET A 246 -4.62 0.24 -8.17
CA MET A 246 -5.13 -1.04 -7.63
C MET A 246 -5.15 -2.15 -8.69
N LYS A 247 -5.43 -1.84 -9.96
CA LYS A 247 -5.23 -2.79 -11.08
C LYS A 247 -3.76 -3.17 -11.24
N ALA A 248 -2.84 -2.22 -11.05
CA ALA A 248 -1.40 -2.51 -11.08
C ALA A 248 -0.96 -3.41 -9.92
N VAL A 249 -1.57 -3.26 -8.74
CA VAL A 249 -1.36 -4.19 -7.60
C VAL A 249 -1.78 -5.62 -7.99
N ASP A 250 -2.92 -5.80 -8.66
CA ASP A 250 -3.36 -7.10 -9.18
C ASP A 250 -2.40 -7.67 -10.23
N LEU A 251 -1.86 -6.82 -11.12
CA LEU A 251 -0.86 -7.24 -12.11
C LEU A 251 0.46 -7.67 -11.44
N CYS A 252 0.92 -6.96 -10.42
CA CYS A 252 2.08 -7.39 -9.64
C CYS A 252 1.86 -8.75 -8.96
N ALA A 253 0.63 -9.03 -8.50
CA ALA A 253 0.29 -10.31 -7.90
C ALA A 253 0.20 -11.47 -8.91
N SER A 254 -0.32 -11.19 -10.11
CA SER A 254 -0.59 -12.21 -11.14
C SER A 254 0.54 -12.38 -12.15
N GLN A 255 1.34 -11.34 -12.38
CA GLN A 255 2.40 -11.28 -13.38
C GLN A 255 3.70 -10.69 -12.81
N PRO A 256 4.28 -11.26 -11.71
CA PRO A 256 5.42 -10.68 -11.02
C PRO A 256 6.67 -10.57 -11.91
N GLU A 257 6.86 -11.47 -12.89
CA GLU A 257 7.97 -11.39 -13.84
C GLU A 257 7.89 -10.17 -14.75
N GLN A 258 6.69 -9.81 -15.19
CA GLN A 258 6.47 -8.62 -15.99
C GLN A 258 6.71 -7.35 -15.16
N ALA A 259 6.21 -7.31 -13.94
CA ALA A 259 6.45 -6.21 -13.01
C ALA A 259 7.96 -6.04 -12.74
N GLY A 260 8.69 -7.13 -12.51
CA GLY A 260 10.14 -7.13 -12.33
C GLY A 260 10.91 -6.60 -13.57
N LYS A 261 10.48 -6.97 -14.78
CA LYS A 261 11.06 -6.45 -16.03
C LYS A 261 10.84 -4.95 -16.18
N LEU A 262 9.65 -4.45 -15.87
CA LEU A 262 9.34 -3.00 -15.92
C LEU A 262 10.20 -2.22 -14.94
N MET A 263 10.38 -2.73 -13.73
CA MET A 263 11.28 -2.12 -12.75
C MET A 263 12.72 -2.12 -13.23
N ALA A 264 13.21 -3.23 -13.79
CA ALA A 264 14.55 -3.33 -14.33
C ALA A 264 14.80 -2.30 -15.45
N ALA A 265 13.84 -2.12 -16.36
CA ALA A 265 13.93 -1.13 -17.45
C ALA A 265 14.02 0.31 -16.94
N ARG A 266 13.57 0.58 -15.73
CA ARG A 266 13.64 1.88 -15.05
C ARG A 266 14.89 2.08 -14.18
N GLY A 267 15.90 1.21 -14.31
CA GLY A 267 17.16 1.31 -13.60
C GLY A 267 17.23 0.62 -12.24
N PHE A 268 16.21 -0.16 -11.87
CA PHE A 268 16.23 -0.97 -10.65
C PHE A 268 16.94 -2.33 -10.82
N ALA A 269 17.80 -2.47 -11.84
CA ALA A 269 18.16 -3.77 -12.39
C ALA A 269 19.46 -4.35 -11.84
N ALA A 270 20.38 -3.60 -11.26
CA ALA A 270 21.72 -4.13 -10.95
C ALA A 270 22.18 -3.76 -9.55
N PRO A 271 22.94 -4.57 -8.88
CA PRO A 271 23.22 -6.01 -8.99
C PRO A 271 22.15 -6.89 -8.30
N GLN A 272 21.06 -6.30 -7.80
CA GLN A 272 20.05 -6.93 -6.94
C GLN A 272 18.79 -7.40 -7.70
N SER A 273 18.80 -7.41 -9.04
CA SER A 273 17.61 -7.72 -9.86
C SER A 273 16.92 -9.05 -9.50
N GLY A 274 17.67 -10.07 -9.14
CA GLY A 274 17.13 -11.35 -8.68
C GLY A 274 16.35 -11.22 -7.37
N TYR A 275 16.87 -10.46 -6.41
CA TYR A 275 16.21 -10.24 -5.13
C TYR A 275 14.99 -9.32 -5.25
N VAL A 276 15.03 -8.34 -6.17
CA VAL A 276 13.86 -7.50 -6.49
C VAL A 276 12.71 -8.35 -7.02
N LEU A 277 12.97 -9.21 -8.01
CA LEU A 277 11.94 -10.12 -8.54
C LEU A 277 11.43 -11.09 -7.47
N GLN A 278 12.33 -11.64 -6.66
CA GLN A 278 11.93 -12.51 -5.56
C GLN A 278 11.05 -11.75 -4.56
N SER A 279 11.39 -10.51 -4.22
CA SER A 279 10.56 -9.66 -3.36
C SER A 279 9.15 -9.47 -3.92
N ILE A 280 9.03 -9.13 -5.21
CA ILE A 280 7.72 -8.94 -5.86
C ILE A 280 6.87 -10.22 -5.78
N LYS A 281 7.49 -11.40 -5.95
CA LYS A 281 6.80 -12.70 -5.85
C LYS A 281 6.33 -13.04 -4.44
N GLU A 282 7.10 -12.65 -3.43
CA GLU A 282 6.82 -12.95 -2.03
C GLU A 282 5.82 -11.97 -1.40
N ILE A 283 5.79 -10.71 -1.84
CA ILE A 283 4.90 -9.67 -1.28
C ILE A 283 3.43 -10.04 -1.44
N GLY A 284 2.66 -9.84 -0.38
CA GLY A 284 1.23 -10.17 -0.32
C GLY A 284 0.32 -9.17 -1.02
N TYR A 285 0.53 -8.93 -2.34
CA TYR A 285 -0.29 -8.01 -3.13
C TYR A 285 -1.77 -8.41 -3.23
N ARG A 286 -2.11 -9.69 -3.14
CA ARG A 286 -3.50 -10.17 -3.26
C ARG A 286 -4.38 -9.74 -2.09
N HIS A 287 -3.81 -9.48 -0.92
CA HIS A 287 -4.54 -9.20 0.31
C HIS A 287 -5.31 -7.88 0.31
N TRP A 288 -5.08 -6.97 -0.66
CA TRP A 288 -5.82 -5.70 -0.72
C TRP A 288 -7.34 -5.88 -0.87
N ARG A 289 -7.77 -7.03 -1.41
CA ARG A 289 -9.20 -7.36 -1.54
C ARG A 289 -9.80 -7.91 -0.26
N GLU A 290 -8.99 -8.57 0.56
CA GLU A 290 -9.39 -9.32 1.73
C GLU A 290 -9.30 -8.50 3.01
N TYR A 291 -8.29 -7.61 3.10
CA TYR A 291 -8.00 -6.85 4.32
C TYR A 291 -8.54 -5.43 4.22
N GLU A 292 -8.84 -4.87 5.38
CA GLU A 292 -9.29 -3.48 5.48
C GLU A 292 -8.13 -2.55 5.90
N ALA A 293 -7.93 -1.49 5.11
CA ALA A 293 -6.87 -0.53 5.37
C ALA A 293 -7.09 0.25 6.68
N GLU A 294 -8.36 0.46 7.06
CA GLU A 294 -8.70 1.08 8.33
C GLU A 294 -8.22 0.26 9.52
N ASP A 295 -8.36 -1.07 9.47
CA ASP A 295 -7.88 -1.94 10.56
C ASP A 295 -6.36 -1.88 10.70
N THR A 296 -5.65 -1.79 9.57
CA THR A 296 -4.19 -1.57 9.58
C THR A 296 -3.81 -0.27 10.27
N MET A 297 -4.42 0.84 9.85
CA MET A 297 -4.13 2.15 10.41
C MET A 297 -4.51 2.22 11.89
N ARG A 298 -5.62 1.58 12.29
CA ARG A 298 -6.05 1.48 13.70
C ARG A 298 -5.07 0.66 14.52
N PHE A 299 -4.69 -0.53 14.05
CA PHE A 299 -3.74 -1.40 14.74
C PHE A 299 -2.40 -0.70 14.99
N TRP A 300 -1.78 -0.19 13.93
CA TRP A 300 -0.47 0.44 14.06
C TRP A 300 -0.51 1.75 14.85
N SER A 301 -1.57 2.56 14.73
CA SER A 301 -1.70 3.78 15.54
C SER A 301 -1.77 3.48 17.04
N LEU A 302 -2.44 2.39 17.44
CA LEU A 302 -2.46 1.92 18.82
C LEU A 302 -1.08 1.46 19.28
N ARG A 303 -0.42 0.58 18.50
CA ARG A 303 0.91 0.06 18.84
C ARG A 303 1.97 1.15 18.91
N LEU A 304 1.99 2.08 17.96
CA LEU A 304 2.94 3.19 17.97
C LEU A 304 2.67 4.20 19.11
N ARG A 305 1.42 4.35 19.50
CA ARG A 305 1.08 5.17 20.67
C ARG A 305 1.52 4.53 21.99
N GLU A 306 1.40 3.23 22.14
CA GLU A 306 1.89 2.48 23.32
C GLU A 306 3.38 2.70 23.56
N VAL A 307 4.18 2.75 22.51
CA VAL A 307 5.62 3.00 22.58
C VAL A 307 5.98 4.49 22.55
N GLY A 308 4.99 5.38 22.44
CA GLY A 308 5.15 6.83 22.47
C GLY A 308 5.78 7.45 21.22
N ILE A 309 5.68 6.76 20.08
CA ILE A 309 6.10 7.26 18.76
C ILE A 309 5.00 8.15 18.17
N VAL A 310 3.75 7.71 18.23
CA VAL A 310 2.56 8.50 17.89
C VAL A 310 1.94 9.03 19.18
N LYS A 311 1.53 10.30 19.20
CA LYS A 311 0.95 10.98 20.38
C LYS A 311 -0.55 11.18 20.27
N SER A 312 -1.05 11.43 19.06
CA SER A 312 -2.46 11.68 18.80
C SER A 312 -3.34 10.51 19.18
N ASP A 313 -4.57 10.82 19.53
CA ASP A 313 -5.61 9.80 19.70
C ASP A 313 -5.86 9.08 18.37
N PRO A 314 -5.82 7.73 18.30
CA PRO A 314 -5.97 6.98 17.07
C PRO A 314 -7.27 7.29 16.31
N LYS A 315 -8.40 7.41 17.02
CA LYS A 315 -9.69 7.71 16.40
C LYS A 315 -9.69 9.08 15.72
N LYS A 316 -9.12 10.10 16.39
CA LYS A 316 -8.99 11.44 15.81
C LYS A 316 -7.99 11.46 14.66
N LEU A 317 -6.90 10.69 14.75
CA LEU A 317 -5.88 10.60 13.72
C LEU A 317 -6.45 10.01 12.44
N LEU A 318 -7.17 8.90 12.53
CA LEU A 318 -7.81 8.25 11.39
C LEU A 318 -8.90 9.13 10.78
N ALA A 319 -9.79 9.71 11.60
CA ALA A 319 -10.89 10.54 11.10
C ALA A 319 -10.41 11.72 10.23
N ARG A 320 -9.23 12.28 10.53
CA ARG A 320 -8.66 13.38 9.74
C ARG A 320 -7.70 12.93 8.64
N GLY A 321 -7.13 11.72 8.76
CA GLY A 321 -6.00 11.25 7.96
C GLY A 321 -6.36 10.19 6.93
N THR A 322 -7.61 9.76 6.81
CA THR A 322 -8.02 8.68 5.90
C THR A 322 -9.25 9.04 5.11
N ASP A 323 -9.38 8.48 3.90
CA ASP A 323 -10.58 8.59 3.07
C ASP A 323 -10.79 7.27 2.29
N TRP A 324 -11.62 6.40 2.82
CA TRP A 324 -11.87 5.07 2.27
C TRP A 324 -12.92 5.03 1.17
N ARG A 325 -13.63 6.16 0.89
CA ARG A 325 -14.71 6.22 -0.10
C ARG A 325 -14.28 5.72 -1.48
N PHE A 326 -13.06 6.05 -1.88
CA PHE A 326 -12.53 5.68 -3.19
C PHE A 326 -12.27 4.17 -3.29
N ILE A 327 -11.58 3.59 -2.32
CA ILE A 327 -11.26 2.15 -2.37
C ILE A 327 -12.51 1.28 -2.21
N GLU A 328 -13.50 1.72 -1.43
CA GLU A 328 -14.77 1.01 -1.30
C GLU A 328 -15.54 0.97 -2.63
N GLN A 329 -15.54 2.07 -3.40
CA GLN A 329 -16.12 2.11 -4.74
C GLN A 329 -15.35 1.19 -5.70
N ILE A 330 -14.02 1.28 -5.69
CA ILE A 330 -13.15 0.46 -6.55
C ILE A 330 -13.30 -1.03 -6.23
N LYS A 331 -13.38 -1.42 -4.96
CA LYS A 331 -13.64 -2.81 -4.57
C LYS A 331 -14.96 -3.33 -5.16
N ARG A 332 -16.00 -2.48 -5.22
CA ARG A 332 -17.29 -2.85 -5.86
C ARG A 332 -17.17 -2.97 -7.37
N GLU A 333 -16.47 -2.04 -8.02
CA GLU A 333 -16.26 -2.02 -9.48
C GLU A 333 -15.39 -3.18 -9.98
N LEU A 334 -14.38 -3.58 -9.23
CA LEU A 334 -13.42 -4.63 -9.60
C LEU A 334 -13.80 -6.03 -9.09
N LYS A 335 -15.01 -6.22 -8.57
CA LYS A 335 -15.52 -7.55 -8.14
C LYS A 335 -15.99 -8.44 -9.29
N THR A 336 -16.08 -7.91 -10.48
CA THR A 336 -16.41 -8.64 -11.72
C THR A 336 -15.10 -9.06 -12.46
#